data_9ee05b2c4fcd4f40d81cac045f6c05e5
#
_entry.id   9ee05b2c4fcd4f40d81cac045f6c05e5
#
_cell.length_a   1.000
_cell.length_b   1.000
_cell.length_c   1.000
_cell.angle_alpha   90.00
_cell.angle_beta   90.00
_cell.angle_gamma   90.00
#
_symmetry.space_group_name_H-M   'P 1'
#
loop_
_entity.id
_entity.type
_entity.pdbx_description
1 polymer ?
#
loop_
_entity_poly.entity_id
_entity_poly.type
_entity_poly.pdbx_seq_one_letter_code
_entity_poly.pdbx_strand_id
1 'polypeptide(L)'
;MRRSRVGNASLLRRIGLGVSTQTESLPLAVLDFVGIEYGENAAASVAGAVGIARAVEAAGYRRYWVSEHHNMTSLACSAPELLIAHVGVQTSSIRVGAAGIMLPNHAPLKVAEMFRTLLAMYPGRIDLALGRAPGTDPLTAHVLRRGKVVDPGAEFPGQVGELLAWLGDGFGEGHPYSQLVAAPVIDEQPELFMLGSSQYGPKFAALNGMNAAFAHHMSPDLAFEALRDYRASFEPRSPGDEPYSAMSVLAFASEDEQAVLDFEAGWTLTIANLRRNIREPLRPEQVRELAGSEQFRSRRTDDGKMVTGEPKFVAERLLEMKEQAQADEIVVVTPSVSRDRREASYVALADAWRRAA
;
A
#
# COMPACT_ATOMS: atom_id res chain seq x y z
N MET A 1 -39.04 -3.07 25.14
CA MET A 1 -38.27 -3.89 26.08
C MET A 1 -36.81 -3.56 25.95
N ARG A 2 -36.26 -2.86 26.93
CA ARG A 2 -34.83 -2.46 26.96
C ARG A 2 -34.00 -3.71 27.28
N ARG A 3 -33.09 -4.13 26.42
CA ARG A 3 -32.03 -5.10 26.76
C ARG A 3 -30.73 -4.34 27.03
N SER A 4 -30.23 -4.55 28.23
CA SER A 4 -29.06 -3.95 28.81
C SER A 4 -27.76 -4.36 28.12
N ARG A 5 -26.97 -3.37 27.70
CA ARG A 5 -25.56 -3.53 27.36
C ARG A 5 -24.74 -3.62 28.63
N VAL A 6 -24.45 -4.80 29.11
CA VAL A 6 -23.34 -5.06 30.07
C VAL A 6 -22.84 -6.48 29.80
N GLY A 7 -21.57 -6.63 29.45
CA GLY A 7 -20.96 -7.93 29.61
C GLY A 7 -19.92 -8.44 28.67
N ASN A 8 -19.08 -7.61 27.99
CA ASN A 8 -17.95 -8.18 27.24
C ASN A 8 -16.55 -7.85 27.82
N ALA A 9 -16.41 -6.86 28.66
CA ALA A 9 -15.12 -6.52 29.25
C ALA A 9 -14.67 -7.47 30.37
N SER A 10 -15.59 -8.24 30.98
CA SER A 10 -15.27 -9.16 32.09
C SER A 10 -14.83 -10.56 31.65
N LEU A 11 -15.19 -10.98 30.44
CA LEU A 11 -14.85 -12.32 29.93
C LEU A 11 -13.37 -12.39 29.49
N LEU A 12 -12.83 -11.30 28.93
CA LEU A 12 -11.43 -11.22 28.46
C LEU A 12 -10.40 -11.22 29.61
N ARG A 13 -10.77 -10.77 30.81
CA ARG A 13 -9.90 -10.81 32.00
C ARG A 13 -9.72 -12.22 32.59
N ARG A 14 -10.55 -13.21 32.22
CA ARG A 14 -10.47 -14.58 32.76
C ARG A 14 -9.54 -15.52 31.98
N ILE A 15 -9.05 -15.10 30.81
CA ILE A 15 -8.22 -15.97 29.94
C ILE A 15 -6.72 -15.62 30.03
N GLY A 16 -6.30 -14.77 30.96
CA GLY A 16 -4.86 -14.56 31.23
C GLY A 16 -4.06 -14.00 30.04
N LEU A 17 -4.71 -13.40 29.04
CA LEU A 17 -4.04 -12.64 28.01
C LEU A 17 -3.61 -11.30 28.61
N GLY A 18 -2.33 -11.21 28.96
CA GLY A 18 -1.71 -9.96 29.40
C GLY A 18 -2.07 -8.85 28.43
N VAL A 19 -2.56 -7.73 28.96
CA VAL A 19 -2.67 -6.47 28.22
C VAL A 19 -1.23 -6.08 27.88
N SER A 20 -0.78 -6.47 26.69
CA SER A 20 0.41 -5.90 26.08
C SER A 20 0.13 -4.41 26.03
N THR A 21 0.96 -3.61 26.67
CA THR A 21 1.06 -2.18 26.39
C THR A 21 1.43 -2.07 24.91
N GLN A 22 0.43 -1.84 24.04
CA GLN A 22 0.69 -1.58 22.64
C GLN A 22 1.58 -0.34 22.60
N THR A 23 2.83 -0.52 22.28
CA THR A 23 3.72 0.57 21.88
C THR A 23 3.05 1.22 20.69
N GLU A 24 2.82 2.52 20.75
CA GLU A 24 2.19 3.26 19.66
C GLU A 24 2.96 2.98 18.37
N SER A 25 2.25 2.56 17.32
CA SER A 25 2.88 2.22 16.04
C SER A 25 3.48 3.46 15.40
N LEU A 26 4.63 3.30 14.75
CA LEU A 26 5.24 4.39 13.98
C LEU A 26 4.30 4.80 12.83
N PRO A 27 4.28 6.08 12.43
CA PRO A 27 3.54 6.55 11.26
C PRO A 27 4.26 6.15 9.95
N LEU A 28 4.65 4.90 9.88
CA LEU A 28 5.35 4.25 8.77
C LEU A 28 4.57 3.03 8.30
N ALA A 29 4.47 2.89 6.99
CA ALA A 29 3.96 1.71 6.31
C ALA A 29 4.97 1.20 5.27
N VAL A 30 4.76 -0.01 4.79
CA VAL A 30 5.50 -0.57 3.65
C VAL A 30 4.52 -0.88 2.52
N LEU A 31 4.89 -0.52 1.29
CA LEU A 31 4.26 -1.05 0.07
C LEU A 31 5.23 -2.02 -0.60
N ASP A 32 4.86 -3.29 -0.60
CA ASP A 32 5.64 -4.37 -1.20
C ASP A 32 5.05 -4.80 -2.56
N PHE A 33 5.88 -4.79 -3.57
CA PHE A 33 5.55 -5.32 -4.90
C PHE A 33 5.74 -6.84 -5.01
N VAL A 34 6.22 -7.48 -3.95
CA VAL A 34 6.54 -8.92 -3.90
C VAL A 34 7.42 -9.33 -5.08
N GLY A 35 8.54 -8.63 -5.23
CA GLY A 35 9.48 -8.82 -6.33
C GLY A 35 10.11 -10.22 -6.34
N ILE A 36 10.24 -10.81 -7.53
CA ILE A 36 10.97 -12.06 -7.76
C ILE A 36 12.42 -11.71 -8.05
N GLU A 37 13.33 -12.16 -7.21
CA GLU A 37 14.76 -11.94 -7.40
C GLU A 37 15.30 -12.81 -8.56
N TYR A 38 16.36 -12.34 -9.21
CA TYR A 38 16.98 -13.09 -10.30
C TYR A 38 17.48 -14.46 -9.80
N GLY A 39 17.05 -15.52 -10.47
CA GLY A 39 17.38 -16.90 -10.08
C GLY A 39 16.45 -17.50 -9.04
N GLU A 40 15.51 -16.74 -8.48
CA GLU A 40 14.47 -17.23 -7.58
C GLU A 40 13.18 -17.58 -8.34
N ASN A 41 12.25 -18.19 -7.62
CA ASN A 41 10.89 -18.47 -8.10
C ASN A 41 9.83 -17.73 -7.28
N ALA A 42 8.60 -17.69 -7.77
CA ALA A 42 7.50 -17.01 -7.11
C ALA A 42 7.22 -17.53 -5.69
N ALA A 43 7.45 -18.84 -5.42
CA ALA A 43 7.23 -19.39 -4.08
C ALA A 43 8.20 -18.79 -3.04
N ALA A 44 9.48 -18.60 -3.41
CA ALA A 44 10.47 -17.93 -2.57
C ALA A 44 10.06 -16.47 -2.29
N SER A 45 9.56 -15.75 -3.30
CA SER A 45 9.11 -14.36 -3.14
C SER A 45 7.87 -14.24 -2.24
N VAL A 46 6.90 -15.13 -2.38
CA VAL A 46 5.71 -15.17 -1.50
C VAL A 46 6.09 -15.47 -0.06
N ALA A 47 6.99 -16.46 0.17
CA ALA A 47 7.52 -16.73 1.51
C ALA A 47 8.32 -15.54 2.06
N GLY A 48 9.08 -14.85 1.21
CA GLY A 48 9.85 -13.66 1.57
C GLY A 48 8.99 -12.47 1.99
N ALA A 49 7.82 -12.29 1.38
CA ALA A 49 6.85 -11.26 1.77
C ALA A 49 6.42 -11.42 3.24
N VAL A 50 6.24 -12.67 3.71
CA VAL A 50 5.98 -12.96 5.13
C VAL A 50 7.16 -12.56 6.02
N GLY A 51 8.39 -12.84 5.59
CA GLY A 51 9.60 -12.45 6.32
C GLY A 51 9.67 -10.94 6.53
N ILE A 52 9.50 -10.17 5.44
CA ILE A 52 9.47 -8.70 5.50
C ILE A 52 8.33 -8.21 6.40
N ALA A 53 7.12 -8.75 6.24
CA ALA A 53 5.97 -8.33 7.05
C ALA A 53 6.21 -8.52 8.55
N ARG A 54 6.83 -9.64 8.95
CA ARG A 54 7.23 -9.91 10.35
C ARG A 54 8.31 -8.96 10.83
N ALA A 55 9.31 -8.68 10.00
CA ALA A 55 10.40 -7.76 10.35
C ALA A 55 9.87 -6.34 10.57
N VAL A 56 9.01 -5.84 9.68
CA VAL A 56 8.43 -4.49 9.82
C VAL A 56 7.40 -4.43 10.95
N GLU A 57 6.65 -5.50 11.24
CA GLU A 57 5.81 -5.62 12.43
C GLU A 57 6.66 -5.48 13.71
N ALA A 58 7.75 -6.25 13.81
CA ALA A 58 8.68 -6.19 14.93
C ALA A 58 9.36 -4.81 15.06
N ALA A 59 9.62 -4.16 13.93
CA ALA A 59 10.16 -2.80 13.87
C ALA A 59 9.10 -1.71 14.18
N GLY A 60 7.82 -2.06 14.40
CA GLY A 60 6.77 -1.15 14.83
C GLY A 60 6.10 -0.36 13.71
N TYR A 61 6.22 -0.78 12.47
CA TYR A 61 5.46 -0.21 11.36
C TYR A 61 3.96 -0.43 11.59
N ARG A 62 3.16 0.53 11.14
CA ARG A 62 1.70 0.47 11.27
C ARG A 62 1.06 -0.48 10.27
N ARG A 63 1.57 -0.50 9.01
CA ARG A 63 0.94 -1.22 7.89
C ARG A 63 1.96 -1.93 7.01
N TYR A 64 1.51 -3.05 6.46
CA TYR A 64 2.16 -3.74 5.35
C TYR A 64 1.15 -3.92 4.23
N TRP A 65 1.38 -3.24 3.11
CA TRP A 65 0.54 -3.27 1.93
C TRP A 65 1.21 -4.02 0.79
N VAL A 66 0.41 -4.73 0.01
CA VAL A 66 0.84 -5.35 -1.24
C VAL A 66 0.16 -4.68 -2.42
N SER A 67 0.85 -4.61 -3.57
CA SER A 67 0.30 -4.04 -4.80
C SER A 67 -0.46 -5.08 -5.61
N GLU A 68 -1.22 -4.63 -6.63
CA GLU A 68 -1.80 -5.47 -7.68
C GLU A 68 -1.15 -5.13 -9.02
N HIS A 69 -0.39 -6.08 -9.58
CA HIS A 69 0.17 -5.97 -10.92
C HIS A 69 0.00 -7.27 -11.69
N HIS A 70 -0.40 -7.14 -12.96
CA HIS A 70 -0.62 -8.29 -13.83
C HIS A 70 0.37 -8.31 -14.99
N ASN A 71 0.61 -9.51 -15.54
CA ASN A 71 1.51 -9.74 -16.67
C ASN A 71 2.95 -9.23 -16.41
N MET A 72 3.42 -9.34 -15.15
CA MET A 72 4.76 -8.95 -14.70
C MET A 72 5.48 -10.19 -14.16
N THR A 73 6.40 -10.76 -14.95
CA THR A 73 7.13 -11.99 -14.57
C THR A 73 8.16 -11.76 -13.47
N SER A 74 8.48 -10.50 -13.17
CA SER A 74 9.33 -10.09 -12.05
C SER A 74 8.58 -9.86 -10.74
N LEU A 75 7.26 -10.04 -10.69
CA LEU A 75 6.44 -9.78 -9.50
C LEU A 75 5.52 -10.97 -9.20
N ALA A 76 5.24 -11.21 -7.91
CA ALA A 76 4.32 -12.26 -7.45
C ALA A 76 3.07 -11.68 -6.76
N CYS A 77 2.58 -10.51 -7.20
CA CYS A 77 1.50 -9.75 -6.54
C CYS A 77 0.22 -9.62 -7.40
N SER A 78 -0.07 -10.57 -8.28
CA SER A 78 -1.27 -10.52 -9.13
C SER A 78 -2.59 -10.83 -8.42
N ALA A 79 -2.54 -11.36 -7.20
CA ALA A 79 -3.70 -11.68 -6.36
C ALA A 79 -3.44 -11.19 -4.92
N PRO A 80 -3.52 -9.86 -4.68
CA PRO A 80 -3.17 -9.27 -3.39
C PRO A 80 -4.01 -9.81 -2.23
N GLU A 81 -5.27 -10.15 -2.45
CA GLU A 81 -6.15 -10.72 -1.44
C GLU A 81 -5.64 -12.07 -0.87
N LEU A 82 -4.99 -12.88 -1.70
CA LEU A 82 -4.36 -14.13 -1.24
C LEU A 82 -3.09 -13.85 -0.43
N LEU A 83 -2.31 -12.87 -0.85
CA LEU A 83 -1.11 -12.45 -0.12
C LEU A 83 -1.46 -11.83 1.24
N ILE A 84 -2.51 -11.01 1.30
CA ILE A 84 -3.03 -10.45 2.56
C ILE A 84 -3.44 -11.57 3.51
N ALA A 85 -4.18 -12.59 3.03
CA ALA A 85 -4.56 -13.73 3.84
C ALA A 85 -3.33 -14.52 4.34
N HIS A 86 -2.33 -14.71 3.47
CA HIS A 86 -1.10 -15.43 3.81
C HIS A 86 -0.22 -14.67 4.82
N VAL A 87 -0.07 -13.35 4.65
CA VAL A 87 0.68 -12.50 5.59
C VAL A 87 -0.09 -12.34 6.91
N GLY A 88 -1.42 -12.16 6.84
CA GLY A 88 -2.27 -11.93 7.99
C GLY A 88 -2.21 -13.05 9.03
N VAL A 89 -2.16 -14.32 8.60
CA VAL A 89 -2.03 -15.48 9.51
C VAL A 89 -0.64 -15.58 10.14
N GLN A 90 0.36 -14.93 9.58
CA GLN A 90 1.76 -15.00 10.00
C GLN A 90 2.22 -13.78 10.82
N THR A 91 1.34 -12.80 10.99
CA THR A 91 1.54 -11.57 11.75
C THR A 91 0.42 -11.40 12.77
N SER A 92 0.58 -10.55 13.79
CA SER A 92 -0.35 -10.47 14.92
C SER A 92 -1.00 -9.10 15.12
N SER A 93 -0.30 -8.01 14.83
CA SER A 93 -0.73 -6.64 15.16
C SER A 93 -0.70 -5.67 13.97
N ILE A 94 0.26 -5.85 13.04
CA ILE A 94 0.39 -5.00 11.88
C ILE A 94 -0.87 -5.06 11.01
N ARG A 95 -1.32 -3.91 10.52
CA ARG A 95 -2.40 -3.86 9.54
C ARG A 95 -1.91 -4.39 8.21
N VAL A 96 -2.73 -5.15 7.51
CA VAL A 96 -2.40 -5.74 6.21
C VAL A 96 -3.45 -5.34 5.18
N GLY A 97 -3.02 -5.06 3.96
CA GLY A 97 -3.95 -4.57 2.95
C GLY A 97 -3.38 -4.56 1.54
N ALA A 98 -4.22 -4.12 0.60
CA ALA A 98 -3.80 -3.85 -0.77
C ALA A 98 -3.67 -2.34 -1.01
N ALA A 99 -2.56 -1.95 -1.64
CA ALA A 99 -2.42 -0.60 -2.18
C ALA A 99 -1.92 -0.66 -3.64
N GLY A 100 -2.90 -0.93 -4.46
CA GLY A 100 -4.33 -1.15 -4.24
C GLY A 100 -4.96 -2.21 -5.12
N ILE A 101 -6.22 -2.43 -4.84
CA ILE A 101 -7.07 -3.19 -5.76
C ILE A 101 -7.37 -2.31 -6.98
N MET A 102 -7.05 -2.80 -8.16
CA MET A 102 -7.32 -2.11 -9.42
C MET A 102 -8.80 -2.30 -9.80
N LEU A 103 -9.69 -1.56 -9.12
CA LEU A 103 -11.14 -1.77 -9.13
C LEU A 103 -11.75 -1.93 -10.53
N PRO A 104 -11.29 -1.21 -11.60
CA PRO A 104 -11.84 -1.41 -12.94
C PRO A 104 -11.66 -2.82 -13.53
N ASN A 105 -10.81 -3.66 -12.94
CA ASN A 105 -10.61 -5.04 -13.37
C ASN A 105 -11.54 -6.03 -12.65
N HIS A 106 -12.29 -5.57 -11.64
CA HIS A 106 -13.06 -6.42 -10.73
C HIS A 106 -14.54 -6.03 -10.68
N ALA A 107 -15.39 -6.98 -10.28
CA ALA A 107 -16.77 -6.69 -9.90
C ALA A 107 -16.77 -6.14 -8.45
N PRO A 108 -17.36 -4.97 -8.19
CA PRO A 108 -17.39 -4.36 -6.84
C PRO A 108 -17.94 -5.29 -5.75
N LEU A 109 -19.00 -6.05 -6.05
CA LEU A 109 -19.54 -7.06 -5.12
C LEU A 109 -18.47 -8.09 -4.73
N LYS A 110 -17.68 -8.60 -5.70
CA LYS A 110 -16.64 -9.60 -5.42
C LYS A 110 -15.53 -9.02 -4.55
N VAL A 111 -15.15 -7.77 -4.77
CA VAL A 111 -14.17 -7.07 -3.92
C VAL A 111 -14.71 -6.93 -2.49
N ALA A 112 -15.97 -6.52 -2.33
CA ALA A 112 -16.60 -6.42 -1.01
C ALA A 112 -16.60 -7.76 -0.27
N GLU A 113 -16.98 -8.86 -0.93
CA GLU A 113 -17.00 -10.21 -0.34
C GLU A 113 -15.59 -10.69 0.07
N MET A 114 -14.57 -10.44 -0.77
CA MET A 114 -13.18 -10.77 -0.43
C MET A 114 -12.72 -10.03 0.81
N PHE A 115 -12.95 -8.71 0.88
CA PHE A 115 -12.50 -7.90 2.02
C PHE A 115 -13.32 -8.14 3.28
N ARG A 116 -14.62 -8.43 3.19
CA ARG A 116 -15.40 -8.91 4.34
C ARG A 116 -14.88 -10.26 4.87
N THR A 117 -14.47 -11.16 3.98
CA THR A 117 -13.85 -12.43 4.38
C THR A 117 -12.53 -12.20 5.10
N LEU A 118 -11.66 -11.30 4.57
CA LEU A 118 -10.41 -10.94 5.22
C LEU A 118 -10.61 -10.28 6.60
N LEU A 119 -11.61 -9.41 6.74
CA LEU A 119 -11.99 -8.82 8.03
C LEU A 119 -12.48 -9.87 9.03
N ALA A 120 -13.25 -10.86 8.58
CA ALA A 120 -13.66 -11.98 9.43
C ALA A 120 -12.47 -12.84 9.90
N MET A 121 -11.42 -12.95 9.08
CA MET A 121 -10.16 -13.63 9.44
C MET A 121 -9.28 -12.79 10.36
N TYR A 122 -9.19 -11.48 10.14
CA TYR A 122 -8.26 -10.56 10.80
C TYR A 122 -8.96 -9.27 11.25
N PRO A 123 -9.84 -9.33 12.26
CA PRO A 123 -10.57 -8.15 12.74
C PRO A 123 -9.64 -7.00 13.13
N GLY A 124 -9.99 -5.78 12.78
CA GLY A 124 -9.25 -4.56 13.11
C GLY A 124 -7.98 -4.32 12.28
N ARG A 125 -7.63 -5.19 11.32
CA ARG A 125 -6.32 -5.18 10.67
C ARG A 125 -6.33 -5.03 9.16
N ILE A 126 -7.48 -4.87 8.52
CA ILE A 126 -7.59 -4.90 7.06
C ILE A 126 -7.72 -3.49 6.48
N ASP A 127 -6.89 -3.22 5.46
CA ASP A 127 -6.94 -2.01 4.66
C ASP A 127 -7.29 -2.34 3.21
N LEU A 128 -8.08 -1.47 2.58
CA LEU A 128 -8.43 -1.54 1.17
C LEU A 128 -8.16 -0.21 0.49
N ALA A 129 -7.10 -0.13 -0.28
CA ALA A 129 -6.87 1.02 -1.14
C ALA A 129 -7.31 0.72 -2.58
N LEU A 130 -7.95 1.68 -3.22
CA LEU A 130 -8.56 1.55 -4.53
C LEU A 130 -7.74 2.28 -5.58
N GLY A 131 -7.37 1.58 -6.66
CA GLY A 131 -6.70 2.13 -7.82
C GLY A 131 -7.63 2.23 -9.03
N ARG A 132 -7.52 3.35 -9.77
CA ARG A 132 -8.24 3.55 -11.04
C ARG A 132 -7.49 2.97 -12.25
N ALA A 133 -6.18 2.92 -12.17
CA ALA A 133 -5.32 2.38 -13.22
C ALA A 133 -5.53 0.86 -13.38
N PRO A 134 -5.21 0.26 -14.52
CA PRO A 134 -5.37 -1.19 -14.72
C PRO A 134 -4.31 -2.04 -14.01
N GLY A 135 -3.22 -1.48 -13.51
CA GLY A 135 -2.08 -2.24 -12.93
C GLY A 135 -1.34 -3.11 -13.94
N THR A 136 -1.50 -2.83 -15.25
CA THR A 136 -0.95 -3.63 -16.33
C THR A 136 -1.02 -2.90 -17.68
N ASP A 137 -0.60 -3.58 -18.75
CA ASP A 137 -0.74 -3.12 -20.14
C ASP A 137 -2.19 -3.20 -20.66
N PRO A 138 -2.51 -2.47 -21.78
CA PRO A 138 -3.88 -2.41 -22.30
C PRO A 138 -4.45 -3.78 -22.72
N LEU A 139 -3.65 -4.69 -23.27
CA LEU A 139 -4.12 -6.00 -23.73
C LEU A 139 -4.50 -6.87 -22.53
N THR A 140 -3.67 -6.90 -21.51
CA THR A 140 -3.93 -7.63 -20.26
C THR A 140 -5.17 -7.06 -19.57
N ALA A 141 -5.30 -5.73 -19.50
CA ALA A 141 -6.50 -5.08 -18.95
C ALA A 141 -7.78 -5.48 -19.72
N HIS A 142 -7.73 -5.55 -21.05
CA HIS A 142 -8.84 -6.01 -21.87
C HIS A 142 -9.24 -7.46 -21.53
N VAL A 143 -8.27 -8.36 -21.34
CA VAL A 143 -8.54 -9.76 -20.96
C VAL A 143 -9.17 -9.84 -19.56
N LEU A 144 -8.62 -9.12 -18.56
CA LEU A 144 -9.14 -9.08 -17.20
C LEU A 144 -10.59 -8.59 -17.16
N ARG A 145 -10.92 -7.59 -17.97
CA ARG A 145 -12.27 -7.02 -18.13
C ARG A 145 -13.18 -7.82 -19.06
N ARG A 146 -12.75 -9.00 -19.49
CA ARG A 146 -13.52 -9.91 -20.35
C ARG A 146 -13.98 -9.26 -21.65
N GLY A 147 -13.11 -8.48 -22.27
CA GLY A 147 -13.38 -7.78 -23.53
C GLY A 147 -14.22 -6.51 -23.39
N LYS A 148 -14.66 -6.12 -22.20
CA LYS A 148 -15.37 -4.85 -22.01
C LYS A 148 -14.43 -3.67 -22.21
N VAL A 149 -14.88 -2.72 -22.99
CA VAL A 149 -14.24 -1.40 -23.08
C VAL A 149 -14.74 -0.61 -21.89
N VAL A 150 -13.87 -0.38 -20.93
CA VAL A 150 -14.16 0.42 -19.73
C VAL A 150 -13.54 1.80 -19.93
N ASP A 151 -14.33 2.85 -19.77
CA ASP A 151 -13.80 4.21 -19.56
C ASP A 151 -13.58 4.43 -18.07
N PRO A 152 -12.32 4.35 -17.59
CA PRO A 152 -12.05 4.49 -16.15
C PRO A 152 -12.42 5.88 -15.64
N GLY A 153 -12.49 6.90 -16.52
CA GLY A 153 -12.89 8.25 -16.14
C GLY A 153 -14.39 8.34 -15.80
N ALA A 154 -15.21 7.68 -16.61
CA ALA A 154 -16.66 7.72 -16.46
C ALA A 154 -17.20 6.65 -15.50
N GLU A 155 -16.67 5.43 -15.52
CA GLU A 155 -17.23 4.29 -14.79
C GLU A 155 -16.70 4.15 -13.35
N PHE A 156 -15.46 4.56 -13.09
CA PHE A 156 -14.82 4.37 -11.78
C PHE A 156 -15.57 4.99 -10.60
N PRO A 157 -16.12 6.22 -10.67
CA PRO A 157 -16.91 6.77 -9.58
C PRO A 157 -18.14 5.90 -9.23
N GLY A 158 -18.82 5.37 -10.26
CA GLY A 158 -19.94 4.45 -10.07
C GLY A 158 -19.53 3.14 -9.41
N GLN A 159 -18.39 2.55 -9.84
CA GLN A 159 -17.83 1.33 -9.24
C GLN A 159 -17.44 1.53 -7.76
N VAL A 160 -16.84 2.69 -7.42
CA VAL A 160 -16.55 3.02 -6.02
C VAL A 160 -17.84 3.18 -5.22
N GLY A 161 -18.84 3.90 -5.74
CA GLY A 161 -20.14 4.04 -5.08
C GLY A 161 -20.82 2.69 -4.85
N GLU A 162 -20.78 1.79 -5.83
CA GLU A 162 -21.30 0.42 -5.70
C GLU A 162 -20.54 -0.36 -4.62
N LEU A 163 -19.20 -0.30 -4.61
CA LEU A 163 -18.38 -0.96 -3.60
C LEU A 163 -18.67 -0.45 -2.19
N LEU A 164 -18.80 0.86 -2.02
CA LEU A 164 -19.14 1.47 -0.74
C LEU A 164 -20.53 1.03 -0.24
N ALA A 165 -21.50 0.91 -1.14
CA ALA A 165 -22.82 0.37 -0.79
C ALA A 165 -22.70 -1.10 -0.34
N TRP A 166 -21.95 -1.95 -1.04
CA TRP A 166 -21.71 -3.34 -0.63
C TRP A 166 -20.97 -3.49 0.70
N LEU A 167 -20.06 -2.58 1.03
CA LEU A 167 -19.34 -2.61 2.31
C LEU A 167 -20.15 -2.01 3.46
N GLY A 168 -21.10 -1.11 3.17
CA GLY A 168 -21.94 -0.43 4.14
C GLY A 168 -23.33 -1.07 4.27
N ASP A 169 -24.36 -0.20 4.31
CA ASP A 169 -25.75 -0.56 4.57
C ASP A 169 -26.47 -1.17 3.36
N GLY A 170 -25.78 -1.35 2.25
CA GLY A 170 -26.36 -1.87 1.02
C GLY A 170 -27.01 -0.78 0.16
N PHE A 171 -28.00 -1.18 -0.64
CA PHE A 171 -28.71 -0.31 -1.60
C PHE A 171 -30.09 0.05 -1.07
N GLY A 172 -30.51 1.30 -1.34
CA GLY A 172 -31.83 1.78 -0.96
C GLY A 172 -32.98 1.00 -1.62
N GLU A 173 -34.17 1.15 -1.06
CA GLU A 173 -35.38 0.52 -1.55
C GLU A 173 -35.67 0.94 -3.02
N GLY A 174 -35.98 -0.04 -3.87
CA GLY A 174 -36.18 0.19 -5.31
C GLY A 174 -34.92 0.09 -6.18
N HIS A 175 -33.72 0.01 -5.60
CA HIS A 175 -32.51 -0.25 -6.37
C HIS A 175 -32.49 -1.71 -6.86
N PRO A 176 -32.01 -2.01 -8.11
CA PRO A 176 -31.98 -3.40 -8.64
C PRO A 176 -31.26 -4.40 -7.74
N TYR A 177 -30.30 -3.93 -6.94
CA TYR A 177 -29.49 -4.76 -6.05
C TYR A 177 -29.97 -4.77 -4.59
N SER A 178 -31.10 -4.14 -4.27
CA SER A 178 -31.61 -4.01 -2.89
C SER A 178 -31.85 -5.35 -2.17
N GLN A 179 -32.02 -6.45 -2.93
CA GLN A 179 -32.22 -7.80 -2.38
C GLN A 179 -30.95 -8.62 -2.27
N LEU A 180 -29.80 -8.07 -2.71
CA LEU A 180 -28.51 -8.76 -2.68
C LEU A 180 -27.71 -8.35 -1.45
N VAL A 181 -26.87 -9.25 -0.96
CA VAL A 181 -26.03 -9.03 0.22
C VAL A 181 -24.60 -9.48 -0.10
N ALA A 182 -23.64 -8.64 0.19
CA ALA A 182 -22.24 -9.04 0.16
C ALA A 182 -21.93 -9.92 1.39
N ALA A 183 -21.61 -11.19 1.17
CA ALA A 183 -21.34 -12.16 2.24
C ALA A 183 -19.81 -12.37 2.45
N PRO A 184 -19.35 -12.66 3.69
CA PRO A 184 -20.11 -12.76 4.93
C PRO A 184 -20.61 -11.40 5.45
N VAL A 185 -21.71 -11.39 6.19
CA VAL A 185 -22.19 -10.18 6.86
C VAL A 185 -21.40 -9.95 8.13
N ILE A 186 -20.71 -8.81 8.19
CA ILE A 186 -19.93 -8.36 9.34
C ILE A 186 -20.15 -6.86 9.55
N ASP A 187 -20.06 -6.40 10.78
CA ASP A 187 -20.27 -4.99 11.12
C ASP A 187 -19.04 -4.11 10.86
N GLU A 188 -17.86 -4.74 10.77
CA GLU A 188 -16.59 -4.04 10.55
C GLU A 188 -16.39 -3.69 9.08
N GLN A 189 -15.74 -2.55 8.83
CA GLN A 189 -15.31 -2.12 7.50
C GLN A 189 -13.78 -2.03 7.44
N PRO A 190 -13.17 -2.24 6.24
CA PRO A 190 -11.74 -1.99 6.08
C PRO A 190 -11.45 -0.48 6.17
N GLU A 191 -10.22 -0.12 6.56
CA GLU A 191 -9.79 1.26 6.33
C GLU A 191 -9.65 1.48 4.82
N LEU A 192 -10.44 2.42 4.30
CA LEU A 192 -10.56 2.70 2.88
C LEU A 192 -9.63 3.84 2.46
N PHE A 193 -8.85 3.60 1.41
CA PHE A 193 -7.98 4.60 0.82
C PHE A 193 -8.25 4.74 -0.68
N MET A 194 -8.15 5.96 -1.18
CA MET A 194 -8.09 6.24 -2.62
C MET A 194 -6.64 6.46 -3.02
N LEU A 195 -6.14 5.65 -3.96
CA LEU A 195 -4.81 5.83 -4.53
C LEU A 195 -4.80 6.89 -5.62
N GLY A 196 -3.71 7.64 -5.69
CA GLY A 196 -3.51 8.63 -6.74
C GLY A 196 -2.04 8.94 -6.98
N SER A 197 -1.72 9.31 -8.23
CA SER A 197 -0.46 9.93 -8.63
C SER A 197 -0.71 11.24 -9.40
N SER A 198 -1.91 11.79 -9.28
CA SER A 198 -2.36 13.04 -9.86
C SER A 198 -3.35 13.70 -8.90
N GLN A 199 -3.79 14.92 -9.19
CA GLN A 199 -4.80 15.64 -8.40
C GLN A 199 -6.15 14.90 -8.29
N TYR A 200 -6.47 14.02 -9.23
CA TYR A 200 -7.76 13.33 -9.26
C TYR A 200 -8.01 12.45 -8.03
N GLY A 201 -7.06 11.60 -7.66
CA GLY A 201 -7.23 10.64 -6.55
C GLY A 201 -7.52 11.32 -5.21
N PRO A 202 -6.64 12.22 -4.74
CA PRO A 202 -6.87 12.97 -3.51
C PRO A 202 -8.15 13.81 -3.52
N LYS A 203 -8.45 14.48 -4.64
CA LYS A 203 -9.69 15.26 -4.77
C LYS A 203 -10.93 14.36 -4.69
N PHE A 204 -10.91 13.21 -5.35
CA PHE A 204 -12.00 12.24 -5.26
C PHE A 204 -12.15 11.72 -3.83
N ALA A 205 -11.05 11.41 -3.15
CA ALA A 205 -11.05 10.98 -1.75
C ALA A 205 -11.69 12.03 -0.84
N ALA A 206 -11.28 13.30 -0.98
CA ALA A 206 -11.81 14.41 -0.19
C ALA A 206 -13.33 14.56 -0.31
N LEU A 207 -13.84 14.58 -1.54
CA LEU A 207 -15.29 14.74 -1.82
C LEU A 207 -16.15 13.54 -1.39
N ASN A 208 -15.51 12.39 -1.12
CA ASN A 208 -16.20 11.16 -0.70
C ASN A 208 -15.86 10.73 0.73
N GLY A 209 -15.23 11.60 1.52
CA GLY A 209 -14.85 11.31 2.91
C GLY A 209 -14.00 10.04 3.05
N MET A 210 -13.09 9.79 2.09
CA MET A 210 -12.18 8.63 2.09
C MET A 210 -10.77 9.09 2.47
N ASN A 211 -9.97 8.17 3.01
CA ASN A 211 -8.53 8.42 3.18
C ASN A 211 -7.84 8.53 1.80
N ALA A 212 -6.79 9.32 1.72
CA ALA A 212 -5.99 9.46 0.50
C ALA A 212 -4.62 8.76 0.66
N ALA A 213 -4.14 8.11 -0.42
CA ALA A 213 -2.77 7.63 -0.50
C ALA A 213 -2.14 8.09 -1.81
N PHE A 214 -1.12 8.94 -1.73
CA PHE A 214 -0.49 9.54 -2.90
C PHE A 214 0.83 8.85 -3.24
N ALA A 215 0.97 8.47 -4.50
CA ALA A 215 2.17 7.84 -5.04
C ALA A 215 3.21 8.91 -5.44
N HIS A 216 3.92 9.48 -4.44
CA HIS A 216 5.01 10.43 -4.68
C HIS A 216 6.09 9.83 -5.59
N HIS A 217 6.43 8.55 -5.42
CA HIS A 217 7.41 7.85 -6.25
C HIS A 217 7.06 7.83 -7.75
N MET A 218 5.82 8.12 -8.12
CA MET A 218 5.38 8.25 -9.52
C MET A 218 5.30 9.71 -9.97
N SER A 219 4.90 10.62 -9.09
CA SER A 219 4.64 12.03 -9.39
C SER A 219 5.08 12.93 -8.23
N PRO A 220 6.38 13.08 -7.98
CA PRO A 220 6.90 13.82 -6.84
C PRO A 220 6.48 15.30 -6.86
N ASP A 221 6.46 15.93 -8.01
CA ASP A 221 6.15 17.36 -8.17
C ASP A 221 4.72 17.72 -7.73
N LEU A 222 3.78 16.76 -7.74
CA LEU A 222 2.38 17.00 -7.42
C LEU A 222 2.00 16.60 -5.98
N ALA A 223 2.82 15.81 -5.32
CA ALA A 223 2.44 15.12 -4.09
C ALA A 223 2.06 16.07 -2.95
N PHE A 224 2.90 17.07 -2.70
CA PHE A 224 2.72 17.99 -1.57
C PHE A 224 1.47 18.85 -1.72
N GLU A 225 1.26 19.41 -2.91
CA GLU A 225 0.06 20.21 -3.21
C GLU A 225 -1.20 19.36 -3.13
N ALA A 226 -1.20 18.19 -3.79
CA ALA A 226 -2.37 17.31 -3.85
C ALA A 226 -2.84 16.84 -2.47
N LEU A 227 -1.91 16.56 -1.54
CA LEU A 227 -2.28 16.13 -0.19
C LEU A 227 -2.75 17.29 0.69
N ARG A 228 -2.18 18.49 0.55
CA ARG A 228 -2.68 19.69 1.23
C ARG A 228 -4.09 20.07 0.73
N ASP A 229 -4.31 20.02 -0.58
CA ASP A 229 -5.63 20.29 -1.19
C ASP A 229 -6.67 19.25 -0.73
N TYR A 230 -6.29 17.98 -0.64
CA TYR A 230 -7.11 16.92 -0.08
C TYR A 230 -7.60 17.29 1.32
N ARG A 231 -6.68 17.66 2.21
CA ARG A 231 -7.00 17.98 3.59
C ARG A 231 -7.88 19.22 3.70
N ALA A 232 -7.60 20.24 2.89
CA ALA A 232 -8.37 21.50 2.87
C ALA A 232 -9.80 21.35 2.32
N SER A 233 -10.04 20.36 1.44
CA SER A 233 -11.33 20.13 0.77
C SER A 233 -12.05 18.88 1.26
N PHE A 234 -11.65 18.30 2.39
CA PHE A 234 -12.25 17.07 2.91
C PHE A 234 -13.68 17.27 3.37
N GLU A 235 -14.59 16.44 2.87
CA GLU A 235 -16.00 16.39 3.24
C GLU A 235 -16.26 15.10 4.04
N PRO A 236 -16.55 15.19 5.35
CA PRO A 236 -16.78 14.02 6.18
C PRO A 236 -18.04 13.26 5.76
N ARG A 237 -17.99 11.93 5.72
CA ARG A 237 -19.14 11.06 5.47
C ARG A 237 -20.03 10.91 6.70
N SER A 238 -19.40 10.97 7.87
CA SER A 238 -20.05 10.86 9.17
C SER A 238 -19.53 11.93 10.13
N PRO A 239 -20.32 12.37 11.09
CA PRO A 239 -19.85 13.29 12.12
C PRO A 239 -18.64 12.73 12.87
N GLY A 240 -17.54 13.47 12.84
CA GLY A 240 -16.28 13.06 13.49
C GLY A 240 -15.26 12.41 12.55
N ASP A 241 -15.57 12.20 11.29
CA ASP A 241 -14.57 11.78 10.30
C ASP A 241 -13.57 12.93 10.07
N GLU A 242 -12.30 12.62 10.10
CA GLU A 242 -11.20 13.54 9.83
C GLU A 242 -10.38 13.07 8.62
N PRO A 243 -9.76 14.01 7.88
CA PRO A 243 -8.92 13.64 6.76
C PRO A 243 -7.69 12.87 7.24
N TYR A 244 -7.43 11.73 6.64
CA TYR A 244 -6.23 10.94 6.86
C TYR A 244 -5.53 10.65 5.54
N SER A 245 -4.22 10.93 5.47
CA SER A 245 -3.47 10.76 4.24
C SER A 245 -2.13 10.05 4.44
N ALA A 246 -1.77 9.23 3.46
CA ALA A 246 -0.48 8.55 3.37
C ALA A 246 0.26 8.99 2.10
N MET A 247 1.57 9.12 2.17
CA MET A 247 2.43 9.45 1.03
C MET A 247 3.45 8.35 0.80
N SER A 248 3.44 7.70 -0.37
CA SER A 248 4.40 6.65 -0.66
C SER A 248 5.66 7.21 -1.32
N VAL A 249 6.81 6.92 -0.73
CA VAL A 249 8.13 7.43 -1.14
C VAL A 249 9.07 6.27 -1.42
N LEU A 250 9.81 6.34 -2.53
CA LEU A 250 10.96 5.47 -2.77
C LEU A 250 12.04 5.82 -1.74
N ALA A 251 12.35 4.88 -0.84
CA ALA A 251 13.39 5.12 0.15
C ALA A 251 14.22 3.86 0.42
N PHE A 252 15.49 4.08 0.71
CA PHE A 252 16.42 3.03 1.10
C PHE A 252 17.44 3.57 2.10
N ALA A 253 17.44 3.01 3.30
CA ALA A 253 18.29 3.40 4.42
C ALA A 253 19.41 2.37 4.60
N SER A 254 20.65 2.78 4.43
CA SER A 254 21.84 1.91 4.60
C SER A 254 23.10 2.72 4.87
N GLU A 255 23.96 2.22 5.77
CA GLU A 255 25.33 2.71 5.96
C GLU A 255 26.27 2.25 4.83
N ASP A 256 25.89 1.25 4.05
CA ASP A 256 26.66 0.73 2.91
C ASP A 256 26.35 1.54 1.65
N GLU A 257 27.27 2.43 1.27
CA GLU A 257 27.14 3.28 0.07
C GLU A 257 26.93 2.44 -1.21
N GLN A 258 27.58 1.27 -1.31
CA GLN A 258 27.39 0.42 -2.49
C GLN A 258 25.98 -0.15 -2.55
N ALA A 259 25.38 -0.48 -1.40
CA ALA A 259 23.99 -0.92 -1.35
C ALA A 259 23.04 0.21 -1.78
N VAL A 260 23.32 1.45 -1.40
CA VAL A 260 22.57 2.63 -1.85
C VAL A 260 22.66 2.79 -3.37
N LEU A 261 23.87 2.73 -3.93
CA LEU A 261 24.09 2.82 -5.38
C LEU A 261 23.39 1.67 -6.14
N ASP A 262 23.42 0.46 -5.60
CA ASP A 262 22.74 -0.70 -6.20
C ASP A 262 21.22 -0.50 -6.22
N PHE A 263 20.63 0.08 -5.16
CA PHE A 263 19.20 0.39 -5.11
C PHE A 263 18.81 1.42 -6.17
N GLU A 264 19.53 2.53 -6.25
CA GLU A 264 19.27 3.61 -7.21
C GLU A 264 19.42 3.12 -8.67
N ALA A 265 20.49 2.37 -8.95
CA ALA A 265 20.73 1.76 -10.25
C ALA A 265 19.65 0.73 -10.61
N GLY A 266 19.28 -0.12 -9.65
CA GLY A 266 18.24 -1.12 -9.82
C GLY A 266 16.88 -0.49 -10.17
N TRP A 267 16.47 0.57 -9.47
CA TRP A 267 15.26 1.31 -9.81
C TRP A 267 15.33 1.95 -11.19
N THR A 268 16.46 2.58 -11.52
CA THR A 268 16.69 3.18 -12.84
C THR A 268 16.53 2.16 -13.96
N LEU A 269 17.14 0.96 -13.80
CA LEU A 269 16.99 -0.14 -14.75
C LEU A 269 15.55 -0.67 -14.80
N THR A 270 14.86 -0.77 -13.66
CA THR A 270 13.45 -1.20 -13.60
C THR A 270 12.58 -0.28 -14.47
N ILE A 271 12.70 1.03 -14.31
CA ILE A 271 11.94 1.99 -15.12
C ILE A 271 12.33 1.92 -16.61
N ALA A 272 13.62 1.78 -16.91
CA ALA A 272 14.08 1.62 -18.30
C ALA A 272 13.54 0.35 -18.95
N ASN A 273 13.51 -0.76 -18.23
CA ASN A 273 12.99 -2.04 -18.67
C ASN A 273 11.47 -1.97 -18.91
N LEU A 274 10.72 -1.39 -17.99
CA LEU A 274 9.27 -1.21 -18.14
C LEU A 274 8.92 -0.43 -19.41
N ARG A 275 9.66 0.64 -19.70
CA ARG A 275 9.49 1.43 -20.95
C ARG A 275 9.77 0.63 -22.22
N ARG A 276 10.60 -0.41 -22.14
CA ARG A 276 10.93 -1.34 -23.22
C ARG A 276 10.06 -2.59 -23.23
N ASN A 277 9.06 -2.67 -22.35
CA ASN A 277 8.21 -3.84 -22.14
C ASN A 277 9.00 -5.10 -21.70
N ILE A 278 10.13 -4.92 -21.02
CA ILE A 278 10.92 -5.97 -20.39
C ILE A 278 10.39 -6.16 -18.98
N ARG A 279 9.98 -7.38 -18.61
CA ARG A 279 9.24 -7.69 -17.38
C ARG A 279 9.92 -8.73 -16.51
N GLU A 280 11.10 -9.20 -16.94
CA GLU A 280 11.92 -10.18 -16.22
C GLU A 280 12.61 -9.54 -15.00
N PRO A 281 12.98 -10.35 -14.00
CA PRO A 281 13.80 -9.92 -12.88
C PRO A 281 15.14 -9.32 -13.33
N LEU A 282 15.59 -8.29 -12.63
CA LEU A 282 16.89 -7.65 -12.91
C LEU A 282 18.05 -8.60 -12.60
N ARG A 283 19.03 -8.65 -13.51
CA ARG A 283 20.27 -9.38 -13.27
C ARG A 283 21.20 -8.56 -12.38
N PRO A 284 21.73 -9.13 -11.29
CA PRO A 284 22.62 -8.41 -10.37
C PRO A 284 23.84 -7.78 -11.05
N GLU A 285 24.36 -8.42 -12.11
CA GLU A 285 25.51 -7.92 -12.87
C GLU A 285 25.18 -6.59 -13.56
N GLN A 286 23.99 -6.47 -14.15
CA GLN A 286 23.54 -5.23 -14.82
C GLN A 286 23.38 -4.08 -13.81
N VAL A 287 22.87 -4.39 -12.62
CA VAL A 287 22.74 -3.41 -11.53
C VAL A 287 24.13 -2.92 -11.10
N ARG A 288 25.07 -3.82 -10.86
CA ARG A 288 26.44 -3.48 -10.44
C ARG A 288 27.20 -2.70 -11.52
N GLU A 289 27.05 -3.09 -12.79
CA GLU A 289 27.64 -2.39 -13.92
C GLU A 289 27.15 -0.93 -13.98
N LEU A 290 25.84 -0.71 -13.90
CA LEU A 290 25.30 0.64 -13.89
C LEU A 290 25.74 1.42 -12.65
N ALA A 291 25.62 0.85 -11.46
CA ALA A 291 26.05 1.46 -10.19
C ALA A 291 27.54 1.83 -10.17
N GLY A 292 28.37 1.06 -10.86
CA GLY A 292 29.82 1.30 -11.01
C GLY A 292 30.18 2.37 -12.06
N SER A 293 29.25 2.73 -12.94
CA SER A 293 29.57 3.66 -14.05
C SER A 293 29.73 5.12 -13.55
N GLU A 294 30.77 5.78 -14.00
CA GLU A 294 31.04 7.19 -13.68
C GLU A 294 29.89 8.10 -14.15
N GLN A 295 29.31 7.79 -15.31
CA GLN A 295 28.18 8.53 -15.84
C GLN A 295 26.93 8.44 -14.95
N PHE A 296 26.66 7.30 -14.32
CA PHE A 296 25.55 7.17 -13.38
C PHE A 296 25.84 7.93 -12.09
N ARG A 297 27.04 7.77 -11.52
CA ARG A 297 27.45 8.43 -10.28
C ARG A 297 27.46 9.95 -10.40
N SER A 298 27.95 10.48 -11.51
CA SER A 298 28.01 11.94 -11.75
C SER A 298 26.64 12.58 -11.99
N ARG A 299 25.63 11.80 -12.35
CA ARG A 299 24.24 12.27 -12.57
C ARG A 299 23.34 12.10 -11.35
N ARG A 300 23.87 11.54 -10.27
CA ARG A 300 23.11 11.47 -9.01
C ARG A 300 22.79 12.89 -8.57
N THR A 301 21.53 13.22 -8.60
CA THR A 301 21.00 14.50 -8.09
C THR A 301 19.95 14.15 -7.06
N ASP A 302 19.92 14.90 -5.97
CA ASP A 302 18.75 14.89 -5.08
C ASP A 302 17.62 15.64 -5.81
N ASP A 303 16.94 14.92 -6.71
CA ASP A 303 15.77 15.44 -7.46
C ASP A 303 14.46 15.21 -6.69
N GLY A 304 14.56 14.80 -5.43
CA GLY A 304 13.42 14.57 -4.54
C GLY A 304 12.61 13.32 -4.87
N LYS A 305 12.98 12.53 -5.90
CA LYS A 305 12.21 11.34 -6.31
C LYS A 305 12.47 10.13 -5.41
N MET A 306 13.69 10.02 -4.89
CA MET A 306 14.13 8.96 -3.99
C MET A 306 14.79 9.57 -2.77
N VAL A 307 14.63 8.93 -1.63
CA VAL A 307 15.31 9.29 -0.37
C VAL A 307 16.21 8.13 0.02
N THR A 308 17.52 8.26 -0.19
CA THR A 308 18.49 7.17 -0.04
C THR A 308 19.73 7.64 0.70
N GLY A 309 20.36 6.76 1.47
CA GLY A 309 21.58 7.06 2.21
C GLY A 309 21.57 6.52 3.63
N GLU A 310 22.36 7.17 4.51
CA GLU A 310 22.42 6.82 5.91
C GLU A 310 21.05 6.85 6.59
N PRO A 311 20.74 5.91 7.50
CA PRO A 311 19.42 5.81 8.12
C PRO A 311 18.92 7.09 8.78
N LYS A 312 19.81 7.84 9.42
CA LYS A 312 19.50 9.13 10.05
C LYS A 312 19.04 10.15 9.02
N PHE A 313 19.80 10.32 7.94
CA PHE A 313 19.45 11.24 6.85
C PHE A 313 18.10 10.88 6.23
N VAL A 314 17.88 9.58 5.93
CA VAL A 314 16.62 9.11 5.35
C VAL A 314 15.43 9.38 6.27
N ALA A 315 15.57 9.13 7.57
CA ALA A 315 14.52 9.38 8.55
C ALA A 315 14.17 10.88 8.65
N GLU A 316 15.17 11.74 8.81
CA GLU A 316 14.99 13.21 8.89
C GLU A 316 14.32 13.74 7.62
N ARG A 317 14.77 13.30 6.43
CA ARG A 317 14.20 13.74 5.15
C ARG A 317 12.75 13.28 4.97
N LEU A 318 12.42 12.06 5.35
CA LEU A 318 11.04 11.57 5.28
C LEU A 318 10.11 12.28 6.28
N LEU A 319 10.61 12.67 7.46
CA LEU A 319 9.87 13.50 8.42
C LEU A 319 9.57 14.88 7.84
N GLU A 320 10.57 15.55 7.26
CA GLU A 320 10.36 16.84 6.58
C GLU A 320 9.31 16.74 5.45
N MET A 321 9.40 15.69 4.62
CA MET A 321 8.44 15.46 3.54
C MET A 321 7.03 15.22 4.07
N LYS A 322 6.90 14.46 5.17
CA LYS A 322 5.62 14.21 5.84
C LYS A 322 4.98 15.52 6.33
N GLU A 323 5.76 16.38 6.96
CA GLU A 323 5.31 17.69 7.43
C GLU A 323 4.90 18.61 6.27
N GLN A 324 5.73 18.72 5.23
CA GLN A 324 5.46 19.54 4.05
C GLN A 324 4.19 19.13 3.32
N ALA A 325 3.93 17.82 3.24
CA ALA A 325 2.73 17.26 2.64
C ALA A 325 1.50 17.34 3.57
N GLN A 326 1.70 17.60 4.86
CA GLN A 326 0.69 17.43 5.91
C GLN A 326 0.14 15.99 5.90
N ALA A 327 0.97 15.00 5.57
CA ALA A 327 0.58 13.60 5.56
C ALA A 327 0.60 13.02 6.99
N ASP A 328 -0.28 12.07 7.25
CA ASP A 328 -0.34 11.39 8.54
C ASP A 328 0.67 10.23 8.61
N GLU A 329 1.00 9.65 7.44
CA GLU A 329 1.82 8.44 7.35
C GLU A 329 2.72 8.45 6.11
N ILE A 330 3.93 7.91 6.23
CA ILE A 330 4.83 7.64 5.10
C ILE A 330 4.79 6.14 4.76
N VAL A 331 4.55 5.84 3.49
CA VAL A 331 4.60 4.49 2.95
C VAL A 331 5.92 4.29 2.23
N VAL A 332 6.80 3.49 2.81
CA VAL A 332 8.14 3.23 2.27
C VAL A 332 8.05 2.20 1.15
N VAL A 333 8.62 2.55 0.00
CA VAL A 333 8.70 1.70 -1.19
C VAL A 333 10.16 1.39 -1.47
N THR A 334 10.55 0.13 -1.36
CA THR A 334 11.97 -0.29 -1.52
C THR A 334 12.06 -1.47 -2.51
N PRO A 335 11.85 -1.24 -3.81
CA PRO A 335 12.01 -2.28 -4.84
C PRO A 335 13.47 -2.46 -5.25
N SER A 336 13.72 -3.46 -6.09
CA SER A 336 14.96 -3.58 -6.89
C SER A 336 16.26 -3.87 -6.12
N VAL A 337 16.18 -4.31 -4.87
CA VAL A 337 17.27 -4.86 -4.08
C VAL A 337 16.87 -6.19 -3.46
N SER A 338 17.86 -6.97 -2.99
CA SER A 338 17.58 -8.25 -2.35
C SER A 338 16.71 -8.10 -1.10
N ARG A 339 15.98 -9.14 -0.77
CA ARG A 339 15.09 -9.21 0.40
C ARG A 339 15.81 -8.85 1.69
N ASP A 340 17.00 -9.41 1.91
CA ASP A 340 17.78 -9.15 3.13
C ASP A 340 18.15 -7.67 3.26
N ARG A 341 18.52 -7.01 2.15
CA ARG A 341 18.81 -5.58 2.15
C ARG A 341 17.56 -4.72 2.39
N ARG A 342 16.40 -5.15 1.87
CA ARG A 342 15.12 -4.48 2.11
C ARG A 342 14.75 -4.56 3.58
N GLU A 343 14.83 -5.74 4.17
CA GLU A 343 14.55 -5.99 5.59
C GLU A 343 15.46 -5.14 6.47
N ALA A 344 16.76 -5.19 6.23
CA ALA A 344 17.75 -4.39 6.96
C ALA A 344 17.47 -2.89 6.86
N SER A 345 17.11 -2.39 5.68
CA SER A 345 16.76 -0.99 5.45
C SER A 345 15.51 -0.57 6.26
N TYR A 346 14.46 -1.38 6.27
CA TYR A 346 13.24 -1.07 7.04
C TYR A 346 13.51 -1.01 8.55
N VAL A 347 14.30 -1.95 9.07
CA VAL A 347 14.66 -1.96 10.51
C VAL A 347 15.53 -0.76 10.86
N ALA A 348 16.55 -0.47 10.06
CA ALA A 348 17.44 0.67 10.28
C ALA A 348 16.68 2.02 10.22
N LEU A 349 15.74 2.15 9.28
CA LEU A 349 14.88 3.33 9.16
C LEU A 349 13.99 3.51 10.39
N ALA A 350 13.34 2.44 10.88
CA ALA A 350 12.49 2.51 12.06
C ALA A 350 13.26 2.96 13.30
N ASP A 351 14.48 2.46 13.47
CA ASP A 351 15.35 2.84 14.59
C ASP A 351 15.81 4.30 14.48
N ALA A 352 16.14 4.74 13.28
CA ALA A 352 16.51 6.15 13.05
C ALA A 352 15.30 7.09 13.23
N TRP A 353 14.12 6.68 12.77
CA TRP A 353 12.87 7.43 12.94
C TRP A 353 12.55 7.70 14.40
N ARG A 354 12.63 6.68 15.27
CA ARG A 354 12.40 6.85 16.72
C ARG A 354 13.36 7.82 17.40
N ARG A 355 14.55 7.99 16.83
CA ARG A 355 15.55 8.94 17.36
C ARG A 355 15.36 10.36 16.84
N ALA A 356 14.69 10.52 15.70
CA ALA A 356 14.50 11.81 15.03
C ALA A 356 13.13 12.45 15.34
N ALA A 357 12.10 11.66 15.62
CA ALA A 357 10.76 12.09 15.99
C ALA A 357 10.65 12.30 17.50
#